data_7dbe4cbbdf611e0e26a2e907d4b7939b
#
_entry.id   7dbe4cbbdf611e0e26a2e907d4b7939b
#
_cell.length_a   1.000
_cell.length_b   1.000
_cell.length_c   1.000
_cell.angle_alpha   90.00
_cell.angle_beta   90.00
_cell.angle_gamma   90.00
#
_symmetry.space_group_name_H-M   'P 1'
#
loop_
_entity.id
_entity.type
_entity.pdbx_description
1 polymer ?
#
loop_
_entity_poly.entity_id
_entity_poly.type
_entity_poly.pdbx_seq_one_letter_code
_entity_poly.pdbx_strand_id
1 'polypeptide(L)'
;MTEKAWLLMLTGICCCSTICAVPPGAAIAADHLPAEEAATAAFPGSERGHKLLALESYLQSFRYPPNSEKRIELLLNVLDQDPSARMPRLMLGKALLGRKQAETYAPRLLLIASKHAGSLELVNFALQIARRSEKFENAEYKLVNQALRSVGDPASLPDSERYLYLRLADEKLAEYKRVRNFEAAEQLLDGLLENERFPEQDLIRESAGRFYRYAADFSPSERRFLGLLPSLQSVYQDKFDRIAAELAESEVKLQTVPELRRRLALYQRMGLFDDAMRIARRIYVMQPNESNLAQEVDCAMSAGRYDAALVLAEELRKKYPALSRIADMIVCRALADSGRIEEAVKFLDQLPPGKFRTEQELYLYFQGRDYKKFRKAFLAYDHKTPCKSPELLTFVLVAAEKLRDPSLLRLAVERLKKIDRLEDPLFANSVGYISAELNIDLPEAERLIRLAVAVDSRNSAFLDSLAWVQFRRGNLKEARKNIELALSCLESPEDAGTILFHAGEIALAQGEPAAALDYFRRALASPEDIELDPEAVRARIDELEKTQQ
;
A
#
# COMPACT_ATOMS: atom_id res chain seq x y z
N MET A 1 7.17 -9.83 -6.71
CA MET A 1 6.90 -8.36 -6.63
C MET A 1 6.83 -7.86 -8.06
N THR A 2 5.66 -7.48 -8.50
CA THR A 2 5.45 -7.02 -9.88
C THR A 2 6.10 -5.67 -10.12
N GLU A 3 6.65 -5.45 -11.32
CA GLU A 3 7.22 -4.18 -11.76
C GLU A 3 6.28 -2.97 -11.53
N LYS A 4 4.97 -3.18 -11.49
CA LYS A 4 3.96 -2.15 -11.18
C LYS A 4 3.96 -1.69 -9.71
N ALA A 5 4.26 -2.55 -8.75
CA ALA A 5 4.35 -2.17 -7.33
C ALA A 5 5.53 -1.22 -7.06
N TRP A 6 6.59 -1.30 -7.88
CA TRP A 6 7.77 -0.43 -7.79
C TRP A 6 7.56 0.96 -8.39
N LEU A 7 6.66 1.10 -9.38
CA LEU A 7 6.34 2.40 -9.98
C LEU A 7 5.61 3.33 -8.99
N LEU A 8 4.81 2.80 -8.08
CA LEU A 8 4.06 3.59 -7.08
C LEU A 8 4.93 4.14 -5.94
N MET A 9 6.11 3.56 -5.69
CA MET A 9 7.02 4.06 -4.64
C MET A 9 7.86 5.29 -5.06
N LEU A 10 7.98 5.59 -6.34
CA LEU A 10 8.78 6.74 -6.82
C LEU A 10 8.04 8.09 -6.77
N THR A 11 6.72 8.11 -6.50
CA THR A 11 5.92 9.35 -6.46
C THR A 11 5.63 9.87 -5.05
N GLY A 12 6.09 9.18 -4.00
CA GLY A 12 5.88 9.56 -2.60
C GLY A 12 6.90 10.56 -2.06
N ILE A 13 6.96 11.78 -2.57
CA ILE A 13 7.76 12.86 -1.96
C ILE A 13 6.85 13.88 -1.28
N CYS A 14 6.97 13.87 0.05
CA CYS A 14 6.98 15.02 0.96
C CYS A 14 5.84 16.03 0.93
N CYS A 15 5.04 16.01 2.00
CA CYS A 15 4.52 17.26 2.58
C CYS A 15 5.01 17.40 4.02
N CYS A 16 5.96 18.31 4.22
CA CYS A 16 6.43 18.76 5.52
C CYS A 16 5.35 19.52 6.29
N SER A 17 5.14 19.09 7.51
CA SER A 17 4.36 19.75 8.53
C SER A 17 5.10 20.94 9.14
N THR A 18 4.50 22.12 9.07
CA THR A 18 4.91 23.28 9.85
C THR A 18 4.27 23.22 11.24
N ILE A 19 5.08 23.02 12.26
CA ILE A 19 4.66 23.05 13.67
C ILE A 19 4.77 24.49 14.17
N CYS A 20 3.65 25.10 14.53
CA CYS A 20 3.64 26.33 15.33
C CYS A 20 3.83 25.98 16.80
N ALA A 21 4.88 26.51 17.39
CA ALA A 21 5.18 26.42 18.82
C ALA A 21 4.29 27.40 19.62
N VAL A 22 3.71 26.90 20.71
CA VAL A 22 3.06 27.71 21.75
C VAL A 22 4.00 27.79 22.96
N PRO A 23 4.23 28.96 23.54
CA PRO A 23 5.17 29.12 24.64
C PRO A 23 4.64 28.55 25.97
N PRO A 24 5.54 28.14 26.88
CA PRO A 24 5.17 27.64 28.20
C PRO A 24 5.01 28.76 29.22
N GLY A 25 3.93 28.72 30.00
CA GLY A 25 3.88 29.45 31.24
C GLY A 25 2.55 30.10 31.57
N ALA A 26 1.71 29.38 32.32
CA ALA A 26 0.86 29.94 33.36
C ALA A 26 0.42 28.83 34.30
N ALA A 27 1.10 28.70 35.43
CA ALA A 27 0.61 27.94 36.56
C ALA A 27 -0.52 28.73 37.21
N ILE A 28 -1.75 28.22 37.13
CA ILE A 28 -2.88 28.73 37.92
C ILE A 28 -2.98 27.84 39.15
N ALA A 29 -2.77 28.48 40.31
CA ALA A 29 -2.98 27.87 41.62
C ALA A 29 -4.46 27.50 41.80
N ALA A 30 -4.71 26.25 42.12
CA ALA A 30 -6.05 25.77 42.45
C ALA A 30 -6.11 25.49 43.95
N ASP A 31 -6.68 26.44 44.68
CA ASP A 31 -7.17 26.20 46.04
C ASP A 31 -8.69 26.38 46.06
N HIS A 32 -9.34 25.31 46.62
CA HIS A 32 -10.71 25.25 47.10
C HIS A 32 -11.89 25.34 46.12
N LEU A 33 -12.42 24.15 45.75
CA LEU A 33 -13.83 23.99 45.41
C LEU A 33 -14.40 22.78 46.18
N PRO A 34 -15.39 22.99 47.07
CA PRO A 34 -16.15 21.91 47.68
C PRO A 34 -17.38 21.62 46.81
N ALA A 35 -17.35 20.59 45.95
CA ALA A 35 -18.47 20.26 45.11
C ALA A 35 -18.58 18.75 44.76
N GLU A 36 -17.90 17.87 45.49
CA GLU A 36 -17.87 16.44 45.14
C GLU A 36 -19.20 15.69 45.37
N GLU A 37 -20.04 16.15 46.34
CA GLU A 37 -21.29 15.43 46.65
C GLU A 37 -22.55 16.02 45.98
N ALA A 38 -22.54 17.25 45.57
CA ALA A 38 -23.71 17.94 45.02
C ALA A 38 -23.98 17.65 43.52
N ALA A 39 -22.92 17.39 42.71
CA ALA A 39 -23.05 17.23 41.27
C ALA A 39 -23.53 15.82 40.88
N THR A 40 -23.16 14.78 41.65
CA THR A 40 -23.54 13.38 41.40
C THR A 40 -24.95 13.06 41.82
N ALA A 41 -25.50 13.78 42.82
CA ALA A 41 -26.86 13.55 43.33
C ALA A 41 -27.97 14.22 42.50
N ALA A 42 -27.62 15.26 41.67
CA ALA A 42 -28.65 16.06 41.02
C ALA A 42 -29.10 15.53 39.63
N PHE A 43 -28.24 14.79 38.88
CA PHE A 43 -28.56 14.37 37.51
C PHE A 43 -27.93 13.02 37.09
N PRO A 44 -28.15 11.91 37.79
CA PRO A 44 -27.61 10.61 37.39
C PRO A 44 -28.21 10.18 36.06
N GLY A 45 -27.36 9.91 35.05
CA GLY A 45 -27.79 9.39 33.75
C GLY A 45 -28.24 10.43 32.72
N SER A 46 -28.21 11.73 33.02
CA SER A 46 -28.47 12.79 32.04
C SER A 46 -27.22 13.17 31.28
N GLU A 47 -27.37 13.67 30.03
CA GLU A 47 -26.24 14.21 29.23
C GLU A 47 -25.44 15.30 29.99
N ARG A 48 -26.11 16.10 30.77
CA ARG A 48 -25.48 17.13 31.61
C ARG A 48 -24.66 16.52 32.76
N GLY A 49 -25.16 15.43 33.36
CA GLY A 49 -24.42 14.69 34.38
C GLY A 49 -23.16 14.05 33.84
N HIS A 50 -23.21 13.44 32.67
CA HIS A 50 -22.04 12.87 32.00
C HIS A 50 -21.00 13.92 31.66
N LYS A 51 -21.39 15.09 31.14
CA LYS A 51 -20.47 16.20 30.85
C LYS A 51 -19.81 16.78 32.12
N LEU A 52 -20.49 16.81 33.25
CA LEU A 52 -19.90 17.23 34.52
C LEU A 52 -18.85 16.23 35.03
N LEU A 53 -19.14 14.92 34.98
CA LEU A 53 -18.19 13.87 35.34
C LEU A 53 -16.96 13.86 34.41
N ALA A 54 -17.17 14.10 33.12
CA ALA A 54 -16.09 14.26 32.16
C ALA A 54 -15.19 15.46 32.53
N LEU A 55 -15.77 16.61 32.85
CA LEU A 55 -15.02 17.81 33.24
C LEU A 55 -14.23 17.58 34.53
N GLU A 56 -14.81 16.94 35.52
CA GLU A 56 -14.13 16.58 36.76
C GLU A 56 -12.90 15.70 36.49
N SER A 57 -13.09 14.59 35.78
CA SER A 57 -12.00 13.69 35.41
C SER A 57 -10.91 14.42 34.60
N TYR A 58 -11.31 15.34 33.71
CA TYR A 58 -10.38 16.15 32.94
C TYR A 58 -9.54 17.06 33.83
N LEU A 59 -10.15 17.80 34.76
CA LEU A 59 -9.45 18.68 35.70
C LEU A 59 -8.54 17.89 36.65
N GLN A 60 -9.00 16.73 37.15
CA GLN A 60 -8.16 15.85 37.96
C GLN A 60 -6.93 15.34 37.22
N SER A 61 -7.04 15.15 35.89
CA SER A 61 -5.92 14.64 35.07
C SER A 61 -4.69 15.54 35.13
N PHE A 62 -4.85 16.87 35.33
CA PHE A 62 -3.73 17.80 35.41
C PHE A 62 -2.89 17.70 36.70
N ARG A 63 -3.38 16.97 37.72
CA ARG A 63 -2.62 16.68 38.95
C ARG A 63 -1.52 15.65 38.74
N TYR A 64 -1.46 14.99 37.56
CA TYR A 64 -0.55 13.90 37.25
C TYR A 64 0.35 14.24 36.05
N PRO A 65 1.58 13.69 35.98
CA PRO A 65 2.48 13.89 34.84
C PRO A 65 1.82 13.48 33.50
N PRO A 66 2.19 14.12 32.36
CA PRO A 66 1.54 13.93 31.06
C PRO A 66 1.38 12.48 30.59
N ASN A 67 2.39 11.63 30.83
CA ASN A 67 2.41 10.25 30.36
C ASN A 67 2.21 9.24 31.49
N SER A 68 1.75 9.67 32.66
CA SER A 68 1.49 8.74 33.78
C SER A 68 0.25 7.91 33.52
N GLU A 69 0.26 6.67 33.98
CA GLU A 69 -0.86 5.76 33.88
C GLU A 69 -2.16 6.38 34.44
N LYS A 70 -2.07 7.02 35.60
CA LYS A 70 -3.24 7.65 36.23
C LYS A 70 -3.84 8.77 35.38
N ARG A 71 -3.00 9.57 34.70
CA ARG A 71 -3.51 10.60 33.79
C ARG A 71 -4.17 10.01 32.56
N ILE A 72 -3.59 8.98 31.97
CA ILE A 72 -4.15 8.27 30.82
C ILE A 72 -5.53 7.69 31.19
N GLU A 73 -5.64 7.04 32.34
CA GLU A 73 -6.88 6.48 32.83
C GLU A 73 -7.98 7.52 33.01
N LEU A 74 -7.67 8.67 33.62
CA LEU A 74 -8.60 9.78 33.77
C LEU A 74 -9.05 10.33 32.41
N LEU A 75 -8.14 10.49 31.46
CA LEU A 75 -8.49 10.96 30.11
C LEU A 75 -9.36 9.95 29.34
N LEU A 76 -9.16 8.66 29.54
CA LEU A 76 -10.03 7.61 28.99
C LEU A 76 -11.44 7.68 29.61
N ASN A 77 -11.54 7.93 30.92
CA ASN A 77 -12.83 8.15 31.59
C ASN A 77 -13.55 9.38 31.02
N VAL A 78 -12.83 10.46 30.68
CA VAL A 78 -13.43 11.61 29.98
C VAL A 78 -14.08 11.18 28.69
N LEU A 79 -13.41 10.39 27.85
CA LEU A 79 -13.95 9.94 26.57
C LEU A 79 -15.11 8.96 26.72
N ASP A 80 -15.16 8.18 27.81
CA ASP A 80 -16.30 7.29 28.12
C ASP A 80 -17.55 8.11 28.53
N GLN A 81 -17.39 9.29 29.09
CA GLN A 81 -18.49 10.18 29.51
C GLN A 81 -18.84 11.23 28.45
N ASP A 82 -17.85 11.73 27.73
CA ASP A 82 -17.99 12.71 26.63
C ASP A 82 -17.13 12.29 25.43
N PRO A 83 -17.70 11.51 24.49
CA PRO A 83 -16.99 11.05 23.29
C PRO A 83 -16.56 12.20 22.36
N SER A 84 -17.17 13.39 22.48
CA SER A 84 -16.86 14.57 21.66
C SER A 84 -15.66 15.37 22.17
N ALA A 85 -15.15 15.06 23.37
CA ALA A 85 -14.09 15.82 24.02
C ALA A 85 -12.78 15.82 23.22
N ARG A 86 -12.49 16.93 22.53
CA ARG A 86 -11.34 17.07 21.63
C ARG A 86 -9.99 17.10 22.36
N MET A 87 -9.88 17.88 23.43
CA MET A 87 -8.59 18.06 24.13
C MET A 87 -8.09 16.76 24.78
N PRO A 88 -8.92 15.95 25.48
CA PRO A 88 -8.52 14.63 25.96
C PRO A 88 -8.02 13.70 24.86
N ARG A 89 -8.66 13.68 23.69
CA ARG A 89 -8.18 12.90 22.52
C ARG A 89 -6.77 13.33 22.08
N LEU A 90 -6.52 14.65 21.98
CA LEU A 90 -5.21 15.17 21.60
C LEU A 90 -4.13 14.81 22.64
N MET A 91 -4.46 14.89 23.93
CA MET A 91 -3.54 14.54 25.01
C MET A 91 -3.23 13.03 25.04
N LEU A 92 -4.24 12.20 24.89
CA LEU A 92 -4.08 10.75 24.74
C LEU A 92 -3.28 10.39 23.49
N GLY A 93 -3.53 11.06 22.36
CA GLY A 93 -2.77 10.85 21.14
C GLY A 93 -1.26 11.03 21.31
N LYS A 94 -0.86 12.03 22.11
CA LYS A 94 0.54 12.26 22.49
C LYS A 94 1.07 11.23 23.49
N ALA A 95 0.27 10.87 24.50
CA ALA A 95 0.66 9.90 25.53
C ALA A 95 0.80 8.48 24.98
N LEU A 96 -0.01 8.12 23.97
CA LEU A 96 -0.06 6.77 23.38
C LEU A 96 0.74 6.66 22.07
N LEU A 97 1.75 7.51 21.84
CA LEU A 97 2.59 7.46 20.63
C LEU A 97 3.39 6.17 20.51
N GLY A 98 3.89 5.63 21.62
CA GLY A 98 4.70 4.42 21.63
C GLY A 98 3.86 3.15 21.43
N ARG A 99 4.40 2.15 20.70
CA ARG A 99 3.74 0.85 20.45
C ARG A 99 3.30 0.17 21.75
N LYS A 100 4.15 0.15 22.76
CA LYS A 100 3.85 -0.49 24.07
C LYS A 100 2.65 0.16 24.77
N GLN A 101 2.59 1.50 24.79
CA GLN A 101 1.46 2.23 25.35
C GLN A 101 0.18 1.99 24.55
N ALA A 102 0.28 2.00 23.22
CA ALA A 102 -0.85 1.68 22.35
C ALA A 102 -1.38 0.26 22.66
N GLU A 103 -0.52 -0.75 22.70
CA GLU A 103 -0.93 -2.14 23.05
C GLU A 103 -1.59 -2.25 24.43
N THR A 104 -1.16 -1.47 25.39
CA THR A 104 -1.73 -1.50 26.76
C THR A 104 -3.13 -0.91 26.80
N TYR A 105 -3.37 0.22 26.13
CA TYR A 105 -4.60 1.00 26.28
C TYR A 105 -5.59 0.88 25.11
N ALA A 106 -5.17 0.34 23.95
CA ALA A 106 -6.06 0.14 22.81
C ALA A 106 -7.30 -0.69 23.13
N PRO A 107 -7.23 -1.81 23.88
CA PRO A 107 -8.43 -2.60 24.20
C PRO A 107 -9.52 -1.78 24.91
N ARG A 108 -9.13 -0.94 25.87
CA ARG A 108 -10.05 -0.07 26.57
C ARG A 108 -10.59 1.04 25.68
N LEU A 109 -9.75 1.64 24.86
CA LEU A 109 -10.15 2.69 23.93
C LEU A 109 -11.11 2.16 22.86
N LEU A 110 -10.86 0.96 22.31
CA LEU A 110 -11.77 0.27 21.39
C LEU A 110 -13.13 -0.03 22.03
N LEU A 111 -13.13 -0.44 23.32
CA LEU A 111 -14.36 -0.66 24.06
C LEU A 111 -15.18 0.63 24.24
N ILE A 112 -14.51 1.74 24.61
CA ILE A 112 -15.14 3.06 24.73
C ILE A 112 -15.72 3.48 23.38
N ALA A 113 -14.93 3.39 22.31
CA ALA A 113 -15.37 3.73 20.95
C ALA A 113 -16.56 2.85 20.49
N SER A 114 -16.59 1.57 20.87
CA SER A 114 -17.70 0.68 20.56
C SER A 114 -19.00 1.08 21.28
N LYS A 115 -18.94 1.55 22.54
CA LYS A 115 -20.12 2.10 23.24
C LYS A 115 -20.66 3.36 22.56
N HIS A 116 -19.78 4.15 21.95
CA HIS A 116 -20.07 5.42 21.32
C HIS A 116 -19.82 5.38 19.80
N ALA A 117 -20.23 4.30 19.14
CA ALA A 117 -19.92 4.04 17.74
C ALA A 117 -20.45 5.11 16.76
N GLY A 118 -21.46 5.88 17.15
CA GLY A 118 -21.95 7.03 16.40
C GLY A 118 -21.01 8.24 16.43
N SER A 119 -20.04 8.30 17.35
CA SER A 119 -19.00 9.34 17.36
C SER A 119 -17.84 8.95 16.44
N LEU A 120 -17.93 9.28 15.15
CA LEU A 120 -16.96 8.88 14.13
C LEU A 120 -15.54 9.41 14.42
N GLU A 121 -15.43 10.58 15.07
CA GLU A 121 -14.13 11.11 15.48
C GLU A 121 -13.46 10.26 16.57
N LEU A 122 -14.24 9.74 17.54
CA LEU A 122 -13.73 8.86 18.58
C LEU A 122 -13.38 7.48 18.01
N VAL A 123 -14.22 6.94 17.12
CA VAL A 123 -13.96 5.70 16.40
C VAL A 123 -12.65 5.80 15.62
N ASN A 124 -12.50 6.85 14.81
CA ASN A 124 -11.28 7.11 14.07
C ASN A 124 -10.04 7.20 14.96
N PHE A 125 -10.16 7.91 16.08
CA PHE A 125 -9.06 8.01 17.04
C PHE A 125 -8.68 6.65 17.63
N ALA A 126 -9.67 5.84 18.04
CA ALA A 126 -9.43 4.51 18.58
C ALA A 126 -8.73 3.59 17.56
N LEU A 127 -9.17 3.61 16.31
CA LEU A 127 -8.56 2.85 15.22
C LEU A 127 -7.10 3.29 14.96
N GLN A 128 -6.81 4.59 14.98
CA GLN A 128 -5.44 5.10 14.83
C GLN A 128 -4.50 4.62 15.94
N ILE A 129 -4.99 4.47 17.17
CA ILE A 129 -4.18 3.96 18.27
C ILE A 129 -4.02 2.44 18.16
N ALA A 130 -5.10 1.71 17.87
CA ALA A 130 -5.09 0.24 17.75
C ALA A 130 -4.13 -0.23 16.64
N ARG A 131 -4.11 0.45 15.51
CA ARG A 131 -3.24 0.14 14.34
C ARG A 131 -1.75 0.29 14.56
N ARG A 132 -1.33 0.81 15.70
CA ARG A 132 0.07 0.77 16.11
C ARG A 132 0.53 -0.62 16.52
N SER A 133 -0.40 -1.58 16.57
CA SER A 133 -0.16 -2.99 16.85
C SER A 133 -1.14 -3.87 16.07
N GLU A 134 -0.64 -4.87 15.40
CA GLU A 134 -1.43 -5.83 14.59
C GLU A 134 -2.37 -6.73 15.44
N LYS A 135 -2.27 -6.65 16.79
CA LYS A 135 -3.02 -7.53 17.70
C LYS A 135 -4.54 -7.29 17.69
N PHE A 136 -5.01 -6.17 17.16
CA PHE A 136 -6.39 -5.69 17.31
C PHE A 136 -7.22 -5.74 16.03
N GLU A 137 -6.70 -6.26 14.94
CA GLU A 137 -7.33 -6.27 13.61
C GLU A 137 -8.81 -6.70 13.64
N ASN A 138 -9.12 -7.82 14.29
CA ASN A 138 -10.52 -8.29 14.41
C ASN A 138 -11.43 -7.35 15.20
N ALA A 139 -10.89 -6.65 16.20
CA ALA A 139 -11.65 -5.68 16.98
C ALA A 139 -11.87 -4.39 16.18
N GLU A 140 -10.90 -4.01 15.36
CA GLU A 140 -10.99 -2.87 14.45
C GLU A 140 -12.10 -3.08 13.41
N TYR A 141 -12.15 -4.23 12.73
CA TYR A 141 -13.23 -4.55 11.78
C TYR A 141 -14.62 -4.55 12.43
N LYS A 142 -14.75 -5.07 13.66
CA LYS A 142 -16.01 -5.02 14.39
C LYS A 142 -16.43 -3.58 14.69
N LEU A 143 -15.49 -2.74 15.11
CA LEU A 143 -15.74 -1.33 15.39
C LEU A 143 -16.13 -0.55 14.14
N VAL A 144 -15.46 -0.75 13.00
CA VAL A 144 -15.82 -0.14 11.72
C VAL A 144 -17.24 -0.52 11.31
N ASN A 145 -17.59 -1.81 11.37
CA ASN A 145 -18.94 -2.28 11.08
C ASN A 145 -19.99 -1.63 11.98
N GLN A 146 -19.70 -1.53 13.26
CA GLN A 146 -20.62 -0.96 14.23
C GLN A 146 -20.79 0.56 13.98
N ALA A 147 -19.71 1.27 13.67
CA ALA A 147 -19.75 2.69 13.37
C ALA A 147 -20.58 2.99 12.12
N LEU A 148 -20.36 2.26 11.03
CA LEU A 148 -21.13 2.44 9.80
C LEU A 148 -22.63 2.17 9.99
N ARG A 149 -22.99 1.20 10.82
CA ARG A 149 -24.39 0.86 11.13
C ARG A 149 -25.05 1.84 12.12
N SER A 150 -24.28 2.51 12.97
CA SER A 150 -24.83 3.44 13.97
C SER A 150 -25.16 4.82 13.40
N VAL A 151 -24.70 5.12 12.21
CA VAL A 151 -25.05 6.32 11.46
C VAL A 151 -26.32 6.04 10.65
N GLY A 152 -27.38 6.83 10.86
CA GLY A 152 -28.63 6.68 10.13
C GLY A 152 -28.48 7.12 8.66
N ASP A 153 -28.67 8.43 8.40
CA ASP A 153 -28.38 9.01 7.07
C ASP A 153 -27.00 9.69 7.10
N PRO A 154 -25.98 9.12 6.45
CA PRO A 154 -24.64 9.69 6.45
C PRO A 154 -24.56 11.04 5.70
N ALA A 155 -25.50 11.35 4.80
CA ALA A 155 -25.56 12.63 4.11
C ALA A 155 -25.93 13.79 5.05
N SER A 156 -26.58 13.50 6.19
CA SER A 156 -26.97 14.50 7.19
C SER A 156 -25.84 14.87 8.17
N LEU A 157 -24.71 14.15 8.13
CA LEU A 157 -23.57 14.42 9.00
C LEU A 157 -22.87 15.75 8.67
N PRO A 158 -22.20 16.41 9.64
CA PRO A 158 -21.28 17.51 9.38
C PRO A 158 -20.16 17.10 8.39
N ASP A 159 -19.61 18.05 7.64
CA ASP A 159 -18.60 17.79 6.61
C ASP A 159 -17.43 16.93 7.11
N SER A 160 -16.86 17.25 8.26
CA SER A 160 -15.74 16.50 8.84
C SER A 160 -16.10 15.03 9.15
N GLU A 161 -17.32 14.78 9.59
CA GLU A 161 -17.79 13.44 9.92
C GLU A 161 -18.20 12.65 8.68
N ARG A 162 -18.72 13.31 7.61
CA ARG A 162 -18.96 12.66 6.32
C ARG A 162 -17.66 12.10 5.72
N TYR A 163 -16.57 12.87 5.76
CA TYR A 163 -15.25 12.37 5.33
C TYR A 163 -14.76 11.18 6.16
N LEU A 164 -15.00 11.20 7.46
CA LEU A 164 -14.67 10.06 8.31
C LEU A 164 -15.51 8.83 7.97
N TYR A 165 -16.81 9.03 7.73
CA TYR A 165 -17.72 7.96 7.32
C TYR A 165 -17.26 7.31 6.00
N LEU A 166 -16.96 8.12 4.96
CA LEU A 166 -16.47 7.62 3.68
C LEU A 166 -15.14 6.87 3.82
N ARG A 167 -14.26 7.35 4.69
CA ARG A 167 -12.99 6.65 4.97
C ARG A 167 -13.23 5.30 5.65
N LEU A 168 -14.15 5.21 6.60
CA LEU A 168 -14.52 3.93 7.23
C LEU A 168 -15.20 3.00 6.22
N ALA A 169 -15.99 3.53 5.29
CA ALA A 169 -16.56 2.76 4.19
C ALA A 169 -15.47 2.19 3.27
N ASP A 170 -14.45 2.98 2.91
CA ASP A 170 -13.29 2.51 2.14
C ASP A 170 -12.53 1.38 2.85
N GLU A 171 -12.35 1.51 4.18
CA GLU A 171 -11.74 0.45 5.00
C GLU A 171 -12.59 -0.82 5.00
N LYS A 172 -13.90 -0.67 5.04
CA LYS A 172 -14.83 -1.81 4.94
C LYS A 172 -14.79 -2.47 3.56
N LEU A 173 -14.65 -1.68 2.50
CA LEU A 173 -14.45 -2.21 1.14
C LEU A 173 -13.14 -3.00 1.03
N ALA A 174 -12.07 -2.52 1.66
CA ALA A 174 -10.80 -3.26 1.72
C ALA A 174 -10.96 -4.60 2.46
N GLU A 175 -11.70 -4.63 3.58
CA GLU A 175 -12.05 -5.88 4.28
C GLU A 175 -12.85 -6.82 3.36
N TYR A 176 -13.89 -6.32 2.69
CA TYR A 176 -14.69 -7.13 1.78
C TYR A 176 -13.87 -7.71 0.62
N LYS A 177 -12.94 -6.95 0.04
CA LYS A 177 -11.99 -7.47 -0.95
C LYS A 177 -11.17 -8.62 -0.39
N ARG A 178 -10.60 -8.45 0.81
CA ARG A 178 -9.75 -9.45 1.48
C ARG A 178 -10.50 -10.75 1.78
N VAL A 179 -11.76 -10.66 2.26
CA VAL A 179 -12.60 -11.83 2.55
C VAL A 179 -13.40 -12.31 1.33
N ARG A 180 -13.20 -11.67 0.17
CA ARG A 180 -13.86 -12.01 -1.11
C ARG A 180 -15.39 -11.90 -1.08
N ASN A 181 -15.92 -10.99 -0.26
CA ASN A 181 -17.35 -10.73 -0.18
C ASN A 181 -17.75 -9.57 -1.11
N PHE A 182 -17.67 -9.83 -2.43
CA PHE A 182 -17.92 -8.81 -3.46
C PHE A 182 -19.37 -8.32 -3.46
N GLU A 183 -20.33 -9.18 -3.14
CA GLU A 183 -21.75 -8.81 -3.04
C GLU A 183 -21.98 -7.76 -1.95
N ALA A 184 -21.41 -7.95 -0.76
CA ALA A 184 -21.55 -6.98 0.32
C ALA A 184 -20.82 -5.65 0.02
N ALA A 185 -19.71 -5.71 -0.73
CA ALA A 185 -19.02 -4.51 -1.20
C ALA A 185 -19.88 -3.72 -2.20
N GLU A 186 -20.51 -4.42 -3.14
CA GLU A 186 -21.42 -3.84 -4.12
C GLU A 186 -22.63 -3.19 -3.44
N GLN A 187 -23.28 -3.89 -2.51
CA GLN A 187 -24.42 -3.33 -1.74
C GLN A 187 -24.04 -2.05 -0.98
N LEU A 188 -22.86 -2.01 -0.38
CA LEU A 188 -22.36 -0.81 0.30
C LEU A 188 -22.17 0.35 -0.68
N LEU A 189 -21.56 0.09 -1.84
CA LEU A 189 -21.29 1.11 -2.85
C LEU A 189 -22.56 1.61 -3.53
N ASP A 190 -23.48 0.72 -3.90
CA ASP A 190 -24.75 1.08 -4.51
C ASP A 190 -25.57 1.95 -3.55
N GLY A 191 -25.64 1.60 -2.26
CA GLY A 191 -26.31 2.43 -1.26
C GLY A 191 -25.69 3.83 -1.08
N LEU A 192 -24.38 3.97 -1.26
CA LEU A 192 -23.71 5.28 -1.23
C LEU A 192 -23.96 6.08 -2.52
N LEU A 193 -23.93 5.43 -3.70
CA LEU A 193 -24.13 6.07 -4.99
C LEU A 193 -25.59 6.54 -5.19
N GLU A 194 -26.55 5.76 -4.71
CA GLU A 194 -27.98 6.09 -4.78
C GLU A 194 -28.38 7.25 -3.85
N ASN A 195 -27.57 7.56 -2.85
CA ASN A 195 -27.85 8.69 -1.96
C ASN A 195 -27.40 10.02 -2.58
N GLU A 196 -28.23 10.58 -3.49
CA GLU A 196 -27.97 11.85 -4.20
C GLU A 196 -27.78 13.06 -3.25
N ARG A 197 -28.20 12.94 -1.97
CA ARG A 197 -28.01 13.99 -0.96
C ARG A 197 -26.56 14.10 -0.49
N PHE A 198 -25.74 13.12 -0.80
CA PHE A 198 -24.33 13.12 -0.40
C PHE A 198 -23.54 14.14 -1.23
N PRO A 199 -23.00 15.22 -0.62
CA PRO A 199 -22.28 16.26 -1.37
C PRO A 199 -20.99 15.76 -2.02
N GLU A 200 -20.34 14.74 -1.42
CA GLU A 200 -19.07 14.18 -1.84
C GLU A 200 -19.20 13.08 -2.91
N GLN A 201 -20.15 13.22 -3.84
CA GLN A 201 -20.42 12.22 -4.89
C GLN A 201 -19.17 11.82 -5.70
N ASP A 202 -18.24 12.75 -5.95
CA ASP A 202 -17.00 12.44 -6.66
C ASP A 202 -16.10 11.50 -5.87
N LEU A 203 -16.07 11.57 -4.51
CA LEU A 203 -15.32 10.64 -3.68
C LEU A 203 -15.97 9.26 -3.65
N ILE A 204 -17.29 9.20 -3.61
CA ILE A 204 -18.05 7.93 -3.68
C ILE A 204 -17.80 7.26 -5.04
N ARG A 205 -17.90 8.01 -6.15
CA ARG A 205 -17.58 7.52 -7.49
C ARG A 205 -16.15 7.03 -7.62
N GLU A 206 -15.20 7.70 -6.96
CA GLU A 206 -13.81 7.25 -6.91
C GLU A 206 -13.68 5.89 -6.22
N SER A 207 -14.27 5.73 -5.04
CA SER A 207 -14.21 4.47 -4.29
C SER A 207 -14.87 3.33 -5.04
N ALA A 208 -16.05 3.61 -5.64
CA ALA A 208 -16.78 2.66 -6.46
C ALA A 208 -16.01 2.30 -7.74
N GLY A 209 -15.45 3.30 -8.44
CA GLY A 209 -14.67 3.09 -9.66
C GLY A 209 -13.42 2.24 -9.39
N ARG A 210 -12.68 2.51 -8.31
CA ARG A 210 -11.53 1.68 -7.91
C ARG A 210 -11.93 0.24 -7.59
N PHE A 211 -13.07 0.05 -6.93
CA PHE A 211 -13.56 -1.29 -6.63
C PHE A 211 -14.02 -2.03 -7.89
N TYR A 212 -14.87 -1.41 -8.73
CA TYR A 212 -15.40 -2.06 -9.92
C TYR A 212 -14.31 -2.34 -10.94
N ARG A 213 -13.35 -1.44 -11.12
CA ARG A 213 -12.17 -1.71 -11.95
C ARG A 213 -11.38 -2.90 -11.43
N TYR A 214 -11.06 -2.94 -10.12
CA TYR A 214 -10.39 -4.08 -9.52
C TYR A 214 -11.14 -5.38 -9.77
N ALA A 215 -12.47 -5.39 -9.62
CA ALA A 215 -13.28 -6.58 -9.81
C ALA A 215 -13.49 -6.96 -11.30
N ALA A 216 -13.39 -5.99 -12.21
CA ALA A 216 -13.48 -6.21 -13.66
C ALA A 216 -12.16 -6.69 -14.28
N ASP A 217 -11.02 -6.26 -13.74
CA ASP A 217 -9.68 -6.54 -14.30
C ASP A 217 -9.21 -7.98 -14.05
N PHE A 218 -10.00 -8.82 -13.38
CA PHE A 218 -9.63 -10.22 -13.16
C PHE A 218 -9.58 -11.04 -14.45
N SER A 219 -8.45 -11.68 -14.71
CA SER A 219 -8.30 -12.68 -15.76
C SER A 219 -9.21 -13.89 -15.55
N PRO A 220 -9.43 -14.74 -16.56
CA PRO A 220 -10.20 -15.97 -16.40
C PRO A 220 -9.67 -16.91 -15.32
N SER A 221 -8.36 -16.99 -15.15
CA SER A 221 -7.71 -17.79 -14.10
C SER A 221 -7.93 -17.23 -12.71
N GLU A 222 -7.81 -15.90 -12.55
CA GLU A 222 -8.07 -15.19 -11.31
C GLU A 222 -9.51 -15.36 -10.86
N ARG A 223 -10.46 -15.18 -11.76
CA ARG A 223 -11.88 -15.38 -11.46
C ARG A 223 -12.15 -16.80 -10.96
N ARG A 224 -11.54 -17.81 -11.60
CA ARG A 224 -11.66 -19.20 -11.15
C ARG A 224 -11.04 -19.39 -9.76
N PHE A 225 -9.87 -18.83 -9.52
CA PHE A 225 -9.20 -18.85 -8.23
C PHE A 225 -10.03 -18.15 -7.14
N LEU A 226 -10.63 -17.01 -7.48
CA LEU A 226 -11.46 -16.22 -6.57
C LEU A 226 -12.89 -16.76 -6.43
N GLY A 227 -13.28 -17.78 -7.22
CA GLY A 227 -14.64 -18.31 -7.24
C GLY A 227 -15.69 -17.35 -7.80
N LEU A 228 -15.26 -16.34 -8.60
CA LEU A 228 -16.13 -15.35 -9.20
C LEU A 228 -16.83 -15.90 -10.44
N LEU A 229 -18.13 -15.59 -10.59
CA LEU A 229 -18.88 -15.96 -11.78
C LEU A 229 -18.38 -15.14 -12.99
N PRO A 230 -18.22 -15.76 -14.19
CA PRO A 230 -17.80 -15.05 -15.39
C PRO A 230 -18.68 -13.85 -15.76
N SER A 231 -19.98 -13.92 -15.44
CA SER A 231 -20.96 -12.84 -15.69
C SER A 231 -20.73 -11.59 -14.85
N LEU A 232 -20.06 -11.66 -13.71
CA LEU A 232 -19.82 -10.50 -12.84
C LEU A 232 -18.81 -9.52 -13.45
N GLN A 233 -17.89 -10.01 -14.29
CA GLN A 233 -16.90 -9.14 -14.92
C GLN A 233 -17.56 -8.07 -15.81
N SER A 234 -18.47 -8.47 -16.69
CA SER A 234 -19.16 -7.52 -17.56
C SER A 234 -20.00 -6.54 -16.75
N VAL A 235 -20.65 -7.01 -15.68
CA VAL A 235 -21.45 -6.14 -14.80
C VAL A 235 -20.57 -5.09 -14.13
N TYR A 236 -19.40 -5.49 -13.60
CA TYR A 236 -18.49 -4.55 -12.95
C TYR A 236 -17.80 -3.62 -13.95
N GLN A 237 -17.47 -4.11 -15.15
CA GLN A 237 -16.97 -3.26 -16.23
C GLN A 237 -18.02 -2.20 -16.63
N ASP A 238 -19.28 -2.61 -16.84
CA ASP A 238 -20.37 -1.69 -17.19
C ASP A 238 -20.60 -0.63 -16.09
N LYS A 239 -20.53 -1.03 -14.81
CA LYS A 239 -20.61 -0.09 -13.67
C LYS A 239 -19.43 0.90 -13.66
N PHE A 240 -18.22 0.40 -13.90
CA PHE A 240 -17.02 1.25 -13.98
C PHE A 240 -17.13 2.25 -15.13
N ASP A 241 -17.50 1.78 -16.34
CA ASP A 241 -17.64 2.63 -17.53
C ASP A 241 -18.71 3.71 -17.36
N ARG A 242 -19.81 3.38 -16.68
CA ARG A 242 -20.85 4.36 -16.33
C ARG A 242 -20.31 5.47 -15.42
N ILE A 243 -19.59 5.10 -14.35
CA ILE A 243 -18.98 6.07 -13.45
C ILE A 243 -17.95 6.94 -14.19
N ALA A 244 -17.13 6.36 -15.06
CA ALA A 244 -16.16 7.09 -15.87
C ALA A 244 -16.85 8.09 -16.80
N ALA A 245 -17.96 7.70 -17.45
CA ALA A 245 -18.75 8.57 -18.31
C ALA A 245 -19.38 9.74 -17.52
N GLU A 246 -19.98 9.50 -16.36
CA GLU A 246 -20.56 10.55 -15.50
C GLU A 246 -19.48 11.56 -15.05
N LEU A 247 -18.30 11.08 -14.72
CA LEU A 247 -17.18 11.95 -14.35
C LEU A 247 -16.71 12.80 -15.55
N ALA A 248 -16.66 12.22 -16.76
CA ALA A 248 -16.29 12.93 -17.98
C ALA A 248 -17.34 14.00 -18.36
N GLU A 249 -18.64 13.70 -18.25
CA GLU A 249 -19.72 14.66 -18.50
C GLU A 249 -19.66 15.87 -17.53
N SER A 250 -19.35 15.60 -16.27
CA SER A 250 -19.23 16.66 -15.25
C SER A 250 -17.98 17.54 -15.41
N GLU A 251 -17.01 17.12 -16.22
CA GLU A 251 -15.72 17.79 -16.43
C GLU A 251 -15.86 19.17 -17.08
N VAL A 252 -16.90 19.35 -17.92
CA VAL A 252 -17.18 20.64 -18.60
C VAL A 252 -17.45 21.76 -17.60
N LYS A 253 -17.93 21.43 -16.41
CA LYS A 253 -18.24 22.39 -15.35
C LYS A 253 -16.99 22.87 -14.58
N LEU A 254 -15.85 22.22 -14.73
CA LEU A 254 -14.62 22.55 -14.02
C LEU A 254 -13.94 23.75 -14.69
N GLN A 255 -13.84 24.88 -13.99
CA GLN A 255 -13.33 26.13 -14.53
C GLN A 255 -12.05 26.61 -13.85
N THR A 256 -11.71 26.08 -12.68
CA THR A 256 -10.57 26.52 -11.90
C THR A 256 -9.48 25.44 -11.80
N VAL A 257 -8.22 25.89 -11.66
CA VAL A 257 -7.09 24.96 -11.49
C VAL A 257 -7.23 24.08 -10.23
N PRO A 258 -7.70 24.55 -9.08
CA PRO A 258 -7.96 23.68 -7.94
C PRO A 258 -8.98 22.57 -8.21
N GLU A 259 -10.05 22.83 -8.94
CA GLU A 259 -11.05 21.83 -9.35
C GLU A 259 -10.42 20.79 -10.30
N LEU A 260 -9.70 21.27 -11.32
CA LEU A 260 -8.99 20.39 -12.24
C LEU A 260 -7.94 19.51 -11.53
N ARG A 261 -7.20 20.04 -10.54
CA ARG A 261 -6.26 19.23 -9.76
C ARG A 261 -6.96 18.14 -8.95
N ARG A 262 -8.12 18.42 -8.35
CA ARG A 262 -8.90 17.39 -7.66
C ARG A 262 -9.35 16.30 -8.63
N ARG A 263 -9.87 16.68 -9.81
CA ARG A 263 -10.28 15.72 -10.84
C ARG A 263 -9.09 14.91 -11.40
N LEU A 264 -7.95 15.54 -11.61
CA LEU A 264 -6.72 14.87 -12.03
C LEU A 264 -6.33 13.76 -11.03
N ALA A 265 -6.28 14.11 -9.74
CA ALA A 265 -5.94 13.14 -8.70
C ALA A 265 -6.95 11.99 -8.63
N LEU A 266 -8.24 12.27 -8.84
CA LEU A 266 -9.30 11.26 -8.90
C LEU A 266 -9.07 10.29 -10.08
N TYR A 267 -8.86 10.81 -11.29
CA TYR A 267 -8.61 9.99 -12.47
C TYR A 267 -7.35 9.13 -12.32
N GLN A 268 -6.27 9.69 -11.75
CA GLN A 268 -5.05 8.94 -11.47
C GLN A 268 -5.31 7.76 -10.50
N ARG A 269 -6.06 7.99 -9.41
CA ARG A 269 -6.41 6.93 -8.45
C ARG A 269 -7.32 5.85 -9.03
N MET A 270 -8.21 6.22 -9.96
CA MET A 270 -9.05 5.27 -10.69
C MET A 270 -8.31 4.57 -11.85
N GLY A 271 -7.09 5.01 -12.18
CA GLY A 271 -6.33 4.51 -13.33
C GLY A 271 -6.87 4.96 -14.70
N LEU A 272 -7.68 6.01 -14.74
CA LEU A 272 -8.15 6.66 -15.97
C LEU A 272 -7.08 7.62 -16.50
N PHE A 273 -5.94 7.06 -16.92
CA PHE A 273 -4.75 7.86 -17.21
C PHE A 273 -4.86 8.70 -18.48
N ASP A 274 -5.63 8.27 -19.48
CA ASP A 274 -5.91 9.09 -20.68
C ASP A 274 -6.71 10.35 -20.29
N ASP A 275 -7.71 10.21 -19.43
CA ASP A 275 -8.48 11.34 -18.90
C ASP A 275 -7.63 12.23 -17.99
N ALA A 276 -6.78 11.62 -17.17
CA ALA A 276 -5.82 12.34 -16.35
C ALA A 276 -4.86 13.19 -17.20
N MET A 277 -4.35 12.65 -18.31
CA MET A 277 -3.50 13.38 -19.25
C MET A 277 -4.22 14.58 -19.85
N ARG A 278 -5.49 14.43 -20.26
CA ARG A 278 -6.32 15.51 -20.79
C ARG A 278 -6.51 16.65 -19.77
N ILE A 279 -6.76 16.31 -18.50
CA ILE A 279 -6.88 17.30 -17.42
C ILE A 279 -5.52 17.96 -17.13
N ALA A 280 -4.43 17.21 -17.09
CA ALA A 280 -3.09 17.75 -16.89
C ALA A 280 -2.73 18.77 -17.99
N ARG A 281 -3.09 18.49 -19.25
CA ARG A 281 -2.93 19.45 -20.36
C ARG A 281 -3.72 20.73 -20.14
N ARG A 282 -4.99 20.64 -19.69
CA ARG A 282 -5.80 21.82 -19.36
C ARG A 282 -5.16 22.65 -18.25
N ILE A 283 -4.65 22.00 -17.19
CA ILE A 283 -3.93 22.70 -16.10
C ILE A 283 -2.70 23.41 -16.65
N TYR A 284 -1.89 22.75 -17.50
CA TYR A 284 -0.71 23.36 -18.08
C TYR A 284 -1.04 24.55 -18.98
N VAL A 285 -2.10 24.47 -19.78
CA VAL A 285 -2.56 25.60 -20.63
C VAL A 285 -2.97 26.80 -19.78
N MET A 286 -3.66 26.56 -18.65
CA MET A 286 -4.09 27.63 -17.73
C MET A 286 -2.94 28.22 -16.89
N GLN A 287 -1.98 27.39 -16.52
CA GLN A 287 -0.82 27.76 -15.71
C GLN A 287 0.47 27.12 -16.27
N PRO A 288 1.05 27.71 -17.33
CA PRO A 288 2.26 27.17 -17.94
C PRO A 288 3.47 27.30 -17.00
N ASN A 289 3.90 26.17 -16.46
CA ASN A 289 5.12 26.04 -15.68
C ASN A 289 5.70 24.63 -15.78
N GLU A 290 6.94 24.46 -15.34
CA GLU A 290 7.67 23.20 -15.43
C GLU A 290 6.98 22.04 -14.72
N SER A 291 6.41 22.29 -13.53
CA SER A 291 5.75 21.26 -12.72
C SER A 291 4.48 20.72 -13.40
N ASN A 292 3.68 21.60 -14.00
CA ASN A 292 2.45 21.21 -14.69
C ASN A 292 2.76 20.47 -16.01
N LEU A 293 3.82 20.84 -16.73
CA LEU A 293 4.26 20.09 -17.91
C LEU A 293 4.82 18.71 -17.52
N ALA A 294 5.62 18.64 -16.46
CA ALA A 294 6.14 17.37 -15.94
C ALA A 294 4.98 16.44 -15.50
N GLN A 295 3.92 16.98 -14.90
CA GLN A 295 2.73 16.21 -14.51
C GLN A 295 1.97 15.65 -15.74
N GLU A 296 1.92 16.40 -16.84
CA GLU A 296 1.34 15.91 -18.10
C GLU A 296 2.16 14.76 -18.68
N VAL A 297 3.49 14.88 -18.65
CA VAL A 297 4.40 13.78 -19.05
C VAL A 297 4.17 12.53 -18.19
N ASP A 298 4.05 12.69 -16.88
CA ASP A 298 3.82 11.57 -15.96
C ASP A 298 2.48 10.86 -16.25
N CYS A 299 1.43 11.62 -16.54
CA CYS A 299 0.16 11.07 -16.98
C CYS A 299 0.27 10.32 -18.32
N ALA A 300 1.04 10.85 -19.30
CA ALA A 300 1.25 10.19 -20.57
C ALA A 300 2.01 8.87 -20.41
N MET A 301 3.05 8.85 -19.58
CA MET A 301 3.79 7.63 -19.24
C MET A 301 2.88 6.58 -18.57
N SER A 302 2.09 7.01 -17.60
CA SER A 302 1.16 6.13 -16.87
C SER A 302 0.03 5.59 -17.76
N ALA A 303 -0.38 6.35 -18.78
CA ALA A 303 -1.34 5.92 -19.79
C ALA A 303 -0.75 4.98 -20.87
N GLY A 304 0.57 4.70 -20.84
CA GLY A 304 1.24 3.98 -21.90
C GLY A 304 1.31 4.75 -23.23
N ARG A 305 1.06 6.07 -23.20
CA ARG A 305 1.13 6.95 -24.38
C ARG A 305 2.57 7.42 -24.60
N TYR A 306 3.47 6.47 -24.84
CA TYR A 306 4.91 6.72 -24.92
C TYR A 306 5.31 7.71 -26.00
N ASP A 307 4.68 7.68 -27.17
CA ASP A 307 4.96 8.67 -28.23
C ASP A 307 4.55 10.09 -27.81
N ALA A 308 3.44 10.24 -27.10
CA ALA A 308 3.05 11.53 -26.53
C ALA A 308 4.06 11.99 -25.46
N ALA A 309 4.52 11.07 -24.61
CA ALA A 309 5.55 11.36 -23.60
C ALA A 309 6.87 11.82 -24.23
N LEU A 310 7.30 11.23 -25.37
CA LEU A 310 8.48 11.67 -26.14
C LEU A 310 8.32 13.10 -26.65
N VAL A 311 7.16 13.45 -27.20
CA VAL A 311 6.88 14.82 -27.67
C VAL A 311 6.91 15.82 -26.52
N LEU A 312 6.29 15.46 -25.37
CA LEU A 312 6.25 16.29 -24.17
C LEU A 312 7.66 16.44 -23.54
N ALA A 313 8.47 15.40 -23.55
CA ALA A 313 9.86 15.47 -23.10
C ALA A 313 10.69 16.45 -23.92
N GLU A 314 10.48 16.50 -25.24
CA GLU A 314 11.15 17.48 -26.11
C GLU A 314 10.61 18.90 -25.86
N GLU A 315 9.31 19.07 -25.61
CA GLU A 315 8.73 20.35 -25.18
C GLU A 315 9.34 20.81 -23.85
N LEU A 316 9.49 19.88 -22.88
CA LEU A 316 10.09 20.13 -21.57
C LEU A 316 11.54 20.60 -21.73
N ARG A 317 12.33 19.93 -22.56
CA ARG A 317 13.72 20.28 -22.85
C ARG A 317 13.86 21.68 -23.45
N LYS A 318 12.99 22.04 -24.42
CA LYS A 318 13.00 23.33 -25.09
C LYS A 318 12.57 24.49 -24.20
N LYS A 319 11.49 24.32 -23.45
CA LYS A 319 10.92 25.39 -22.62
C LYS A 319 11.64 25.55 -21.29
N TYR A 320 12.15 24.46 -20.74
CA TYR A 320 12.78 24.42 -19.42
C TYR A 320 14.14 23.73 -19.46
N PRO A 321 15.21 24.38 -20.03
CA PRO A 321 16.52 23.76 -20.21
C PRO A 321 17.15 23.20 -18.93
N ALA A 322 16.81 23.74 -17.77
CA ALA A 322 17.25 23.23 -16.47
C ALA A 322 16.78 21.77 -16.22
N LEU A 323 15.69 21.34 -16.86
CA LEU A 323 15.13 19.99 -16.75
C LEU A 323 15.58 19.05 -17.89
N SER A 324 16.60 19.43 -18.70
CA SER A 324 17.06 18.61 -19.83
C SER A 324 17.39 17.18 -19.42
N ARG A 325 18.03 16.96 -18.25
CA ARG A 325 18.34 15.62 -17.76
C ARG A 325 17.10 14.80 -17.43
N ILE A 326 16.05 15.44 -16.92
CA ILE A 326 14.75 14.80 -16.65
C ILE A 326 14.10 14.42 -17.97
N ALA A 327 14.13 15.31 -18.96
CA ALA A 327 13.65 15.02 -20.31
C ALA A 327 14.41 13.84 -20.95
N ASP A 328 15.74 13.78 -20.81
CA ASP A 328 16.55 12.67 -21.30
C ASP A 328 16.19 11.34 -20.62
N MET A 329 15.95 11.35 -19.31
CA MET A 329 15.49 10.18 -18.55
C MET A 329 14.11 9.71 -19.03
N ILE A 330 13.19 10.64 -19.27
CA ILE A 330 11.85 10.33 -19.79
C ILE A 330 11.95 9.67 -21.17
N VAL A 331 12.80 10.21 -22.06
CA VAL A 331 13.01 9.61 -23.38
C VAL A 331 13.53 8.18 -23.26
N CYS A 332 14.56 7.94 -22.46
CA CYS A 332 15.09 6.59 -22.23
C CYS A 332 14.01 5.65 -21.72
N ARG A 333 13.22 6.11 -20.75
CA ARG A 333 12.17 5.31 -20.14
C ARG A 333 11.01 5.03 -21.10
N ALA A 334 10.51 6.05 -21.80
CA ALA A 334 9.42 5.89 -22.77
C ALA A 334 9.78 4.92 -23.89
N LEU A 335 11.01 4.99 -24.40
CA LEU A 335 11.52 4.06 -25.40
C LEU A 335 11.67 2.64 -24.83
N ALA A 336 12.16 2.51 -23.60
CA ALA A 336 12.30 1.20 -22.94
C ALA A 336 10.94 0.54 -22.67
N ASP A 337 10.00 1.27 -22.06
CA ASP A 337 8.67 0.77 -21.69
C ASP A 337 7.81 0.46 -22.92
N SER A 338 8.08 1.11 -24.07
CA SER A 338 7.49 0.78 -25.38
C SER A 338 8.19 -0.38 -26.11
N GLY A 339 9.19 -1.03 -25.50
CA GLY A 339 9.95 -2.12 -26.10
C GLY A 339 11.02 -1.68 -27.12
N ARG A 340 11.23 -0.37 -27.32
CA ARG A 340 12.17 0.22 -28.30
C ARG A 340 13.58 0.39 -27.72
N ILE A 341 14.11 -0.69 -27.09
CA ILE A 341 15.39 -0.68 -26.37
C ILE A 341 16.55 -0.22 -27.26
N GLU A 342 16.60 -0.66 -28.54
CA GLU A 342 17.67 -0.27 -29.45
C GLU A 342 17.68 1.23 -29.75
N GLU A 343 16.50 1.85 -29.85
CA GLU A 343 16.38 3.30 -30.04
C GLU A 343 16.81 4.06 -28.79
N ALA A 344 16.46 3.55 -27.61
CA ALA A 344 16.91 4.11 -26.35
C ALA A 344 18.44 4.08 -26.20
N VAL A 345 19.08 2.98 -26.60
CA VAL A 345 20.56 2.88 -26.63
C VAL A 345 21.17 3.87 -27.59
N LYS A 346 20.65 3.99 -28.83
CA LYS A 346 21.10 4.98 -29.81
C LYS A 346 20.94 6.42 -29.30
N PHE A 347 19.88 6.69 -28.58
CA PHE A 347 19.68 8.00 -27.94
C PHE A 347 20.73 8.25 -26.85
N LEU A 348 21.05 7.26 -26.00
CA LEU A 348 22.12 7.38 -25.00
C LEU A 348 23.51 7.70 -25.63
N ASP A 349 23.79 7.16 -26.82
CA ASP A 349 25.06 7.44 -27.51
C ASP A 349 25.27 8.91 -27.87
N GLN A 350 24.17 9.67 -27.96
CA GLN A 350 24.20 11.11 -28.22
C GLN A 350 24.44 11.94 -26.96
N LEU A 351 24.26 11.34 -25.77
CA LEU A 351 24.43 12.04 -24.50
C LEU A 351 25.92 12.10 -24.10
N PRO A 352 26.33 13.15 -23.38
CA PRO A 352 27.70 13.26 -22.88
C PRO A 352 28.06 12.08 -21.97
N PRO A 353 29.26 11.52 -22.03
CA PRO A 353 29.72 10.49 -21.14
C PRO A 353 29.72 10.99 -19.68
N GLY A 354 29.28 10.17 -18.75
CA GLY A 354 29.25 10.53 -17.35
C GLY A 354 28.31 9.65 -16.53
N LYS A 355 28.21 9.95 -15.24
CA LYS A 355 27.42 9.18 -14.28
C LYS A 355 25.98 9.00 -14.75
N PHE A 356 25.32 10.06 -15.18
CA PHE A 356 23.93 10.02 -15.64
C PHE A 356 23.75 9.04 -16.81
N ARG A 357 24.57 9.14 -17.86
CA ARG A 357 24.52 8.22 -19.02
C ARG A 357 24.69 6.77 -18.58
N THR A 358 25.67 6.51 -17.70
CA THR A 358 25.92 5.14 -17.20
C THR A 358 24.72 4.59 -16.40
N GLU A 359 24.06 5.42 -15.59
CA GLU A 359 22.87 5.01 -14.85
C GLU A 359 21.69 4.69 -15.78
N GLN A 360 21.49 5.47 -16.83
CA GLN A 360 20.49 5.17 -17.85
C GLN A 360 20.86 3.90 -18.66
N GLU A 361 22.12 3.68 -18.97
CA GLU A 361 22.60 2.46 -19.62
C GLU A 361 22.31 1.21 -18.77
N LEU A 362 22.57 1.28 -17.47
CA LEU A 362 22.21 0.20 -16.53
C LEU A 362 20.71 -0.07 -16.52
N TYR A 363 19.90 0.99 -16.47
CA TYR A 363 18.44 0.85 -16.54
C TYR A 363 18.01 0.12 -17.83
N LEU A 364 18.53 0.53 -19.00
CA LEU A 364 18.17 -0.08 -20.29
C LEU A 364 18.60 -1.55 -20.38
N TYR A 365 19.79 -1.91 -19.92
CA TYR A 365 20.20 -3.32 -19.90
C TYR A 365 19.32 -4.15 -18.99
N PHE A 366 18.89 -3.60 -17.86
CA PHE A 366 17.96 -4.27 -16.96
C PHE A 366 16.58 -4.47 -17.61
N GLN A 367 15.98 -3.42 -18.18
CA GLN A 367 14.69 -3.48 -18.87
C GLN A 367 14.73 -4.42 -20.10
N GLY A 368 15.83 -4.40 -20.84
CA GLY A 368 16.07 -5.32 -21.94
C GLY A 368 16.40 -6.76 -21.51
N ARG A 369 16.39 -7.05 -20.20
CA ARG A 369 16.74 -8.36 -19.61
C ARG A 369 18.13 -8.87 -20.00
N ASP A 370 19.03 -7.98 -20.47
CA ASP A 370 20.43 -8.31 -20.72
C ASP A 370 21.24 -8.24 -19.42
N TYR A 371 20.96 -9.13 -18.49
CA TYR A 371 21.59 -9.16 -17.18
C TYR A 371 23.11 -9.36 -17.26
N LYS A 372 23.64 -9.95 -18.33
CA LYS A 372 25.08 -10.09 -18.53
C LYS A 372 25.75 -8.74 -18.79
N LYS A 373 25.17 -7.93 -19.69
CA LYS A 373 25.66 -6.56 -19.94
C LYS A 373 25.44 -5.68 -18.72
N PHE A 374 24.27 -5.76 -18.08
CA PHE A 374 23.97 -5.09 -16.82
C PHE A 374 25.06 -5.35 -15.77
N ARG A 375 25.37 -6.63 -15.50
CA ARG A 375 26.41 -7.03 -14.56
C ARG A 375 27.76 -6.40 -14.87
N LYS A 376 28.19 -6.50 -16.12
CA LYS A 376 29.48 -5.93 -16.57
C LYS A 376 29.53 -4.43 -16.35
N ALA A 377 28.50 -3.71 -16.76
CA ALA A 377 28.41 -2.27 -16.62
C ALA A 377 28.31 -1.85 -15.15
N PHE A 378 27.52 -2.57 -14.35
CA PHE A 378 27.38 -2.32 -12.91
C PHE A 378 28.70 -2.49 -12.15
N LEU A 379 29.46 -3.56 -12.39
CA LEU A 379 30.74 -3.77 -11.73
C LEU A 379 31.74 -2.66 -12.08
N ALA A 380 31.74 -2.17 -13.33
CA ALA A 380 32.57 -1.04 -13.73
C ALA A 380 32.13 0.28 -13.08
N TYR A 381 30.83 0.48 -12.92
CA TYR A 381 30.27 1.64 -12.22
C TYR A 381 30.60 1.60 -10.73
N ASP A 382 30.32 0.49 -10.04
CA ASP A 382 30.51 0.31 -8.61
C ASP A 382 32.00 0.36 -8.19
N HIS A 383 32.90 -0.12 -9.05
CA HIS A 383 34.34 -0.02 -8.83
C HIS A 383 34.83 1.44 -8.76
N LYS A 384 34.27 2.31 -9.59
CA LYS A 384 34.62 3.76 -9.60
C LYS A 384 33.99 4.50 -8.44
N THR A 385 32.72 4.20 -8.17
CA THR A 385 31.93 4.85 -7.12
C THR A 385 31.00 3.83 -6.51
N PRO A 386 31.27 3.34 -5.29
CA PRO A 386 30.42 2.37 -4.62
C PRO A 386 28.95 2.79 -4.63
N CYS A 387 28.10 1.89 -5.09
CA CYS A 387 26.67 2.16 -5.27
C CYS A 387 26.00 2.49 -3.94
N LYS A 388 25.23 3.59 -3.93
CA LYS A 388 24.42 4.03 -2.77
C LYS A 388 22.93 4.16 -3.12
N SER A 389 22.52 3.89 -4.38
CA SER A 389 21.13 3.93 -4.80
C SER A 389 20.44 2.63 -4.43
N PRO A 390 19.41 2.67 -3.54
CA PRO A 390 18.60 1.51 -3.23
C PRO A 390 17.94 0.90 -4.47
N GLU A 391 17.46 1.75 -5.38
CA GLU A 391 16.79 1.33 -6.63
C GLU A 391 17.73 0.52 -7.51
N LEU A 392 18.96 0.99 -7.68
CA LEU A 392 19.95 0.27 -8.47
C LEU A 392 20.35 -1.04 -7.81
N LEU A 393 20.43 -1.08 -6.46
CA LEU A 393 20.72 -2.31 -5.73
C LEU A 393 19.60 -3.35 -5.86
N THR A 394 18.36 -2.93 -6.05
CA THR A 394 17.27 -3.86 -6.41
C THR A 394 17.53 -4.52 -7.76
N PHE A 395 17.91 -3.75 -8.78
CA PHE A 395 18.25 -4.32 -10.09
C PHE A 395 19.43 -5.31 -9.97
N VAL A 396 20.41 -4.99 -9.11
CA VAL A 396 21.54 -5.89 -8.83
C VAL A 396 21.11 -7.20 -8.20
N LEU A 397 20.16 -7.16 -7.25
CA LEU A 397 19.60 -8.36 -6.62
C LEU A 397 18.87 -9.24 -7.64
N VAL A 398 18.00 -8.66 -8.47
CA VAL A 398 17.32 -9.38 -9.54
C VAL A 398 18.33 -9.98 -10.53
N ALA A 399 19.33 -9.21 -10.94
CA ALA A 399 20.38 -9.71 -11.84
C ALA A 399 21.19 -10.84 -11.20
N ALA A 400 21.46 -10.80 -9.89
CA ALA A 400 22.15 -11.86 -9.17
C ALA A 400 21.34 -13.17 -9.15
N GLU A 401 20.02 -13.06 -8.98
CA GLU A 401 19.08 -14.20 -9.08
C GLU A 401 19.08 -14.79 -10.50
N LYS A 402 18.74 -13.98 -11.51
CA LYS A 402 18.60 -14.45 -12.90
C LYS A 402 19.90 -14.98 -13.50
N LEU A 403 21.06 -14.46 -13.08
CA LEU A 403 22.38 -14.99 -13.46
C LEU A 403 22.88 -16.11 -12.55
N ARG A 404 22.17 -16.42 -11.47
CA ARG A 404 22.61 -17.33 -10.40
C ARG A 404 24.03 -16.98 -9.93
N ASP A 405 24.29 -15.69 -9.65
CA ASP A 405 25.62 -15.15 -9.34
C ASP A 405 25.80 -14.81 -7.85
N PRO A 406 26.44 -15.72 -7.07
CA PRO A 406 26.71 -15.49 -5.64
C PRO A 406 27.62 -14.29 -5.36
N SER A 407 28.48 -13.95 -6.32
CA SER A 407 29.42 -12.82 -6.14
C SER A 407 28.70 -11.49 -6.22
N LEU A 408 27.75 -11.39 -7.15
CA LEU A 408 26.90 -10.21 -7.33
C LEU A 408 25.96 -10.02 -6.12
N LEU A 409 25.38 -11.11 -5.59
CA LEU A 409 24.58 -11.08 -4.36
C LEU A 409 25.39 -10.56 -3.17
N ARG A 410 26.61 -11.10 -2.95
CA ARG A 410 27.49 -10.64 -1.86
C ARG A 410 27.82 -9.16 -1.97
N LEU A 411 28.08 -8.68 -3.18
CA LEU A 411 28.33 -7.26 -3.41
C LEU A 411 27.09 -6.41 -3.07
N ALA A 412 25.90 -6.81 -3.50
CA ALA A 412 24.66 -6.12 -3.15
C ALA A 412 24.45 -6.05 -1.63
N VAL A 413 24.64 -7.17 -0.92
CA VAL A 413 24.55 -7.24 0.55
C VAL A 413 25.54 -6.29 1.21
N GLU A 414 26.81 -6.25 0.73
CA GLU A 414 27.82 -5.31 1.24
C GLU A 414 27.38 -3.85 1.06
N ARG A 415 26.83 -3.50 -0.10
CA ARG A 415 26.37 -2.15 -0.38
C ARG A 415 25.14 -1.78 0.46
N LEU A 416 24.16 -2.69 0.62
CA LEU A 416 22.99 -2.50 1.47
C LEU A 416 23.38 -2.29 2.95
N LYS A 417 24.35 -3.03 3.46
CA LYS A 417 24.91 -2.81 4.81
C LYS A 417 25.51 -1.41 4.96
N LYS A 418 26.28 -0.94 3.96
CA LYS A 418 26.92 0.38 4.00
C LYS A 418 25.96 1.56 3.98
N ILE A 419 24.75 1.38 3.45
CA ILE A 419 23.69 2.40 3.42
C ILE A 419 22.61 2.17 4.47
N ASP A 420 22.82 1.22 5.40
CA ASP A 420 21.89 0.86 6.48
C ASP A 420 20.48 0.47 6.00
N ARG A 421 20.41 -0.32 4.91
CA ARG A 421 19.16 -0.75 4.28
C ARG A 421 18.97 -2.26 4.22
N LEU A 422 19.93 -3.05 4.71
CA LEU A 422 19.84 -4.52 4.63
C LEU A 422 18.66 -5.07 5.42
N GLU A 423 18.32 -4.45 6.55
CA GLU A 423 17.22 -4.87 7.42
C GLU A 423 15.88 -4.21 7.08
N ASP A 424 15.83 -3.36 6.04
CA ASP A 424 14.56 -2.94 5.44
C ASP A 424 13.78 -4.16 4.97
N PRO A 425 12.48 -4.31 5.30
CA PRO A 425 11.72 -5.54 5.05
C PRO A 425 11.79 -6.05 3.62
N LEU A 426 11.75 -5.15 2.64
CA LEU A 426 11.80 -5.52 1.22
C LEU A 426 13.19 -6.06 0.82
N PHE A 427 14.26 -5.38 1.24
CA PHE A 427 15.62 -5.84 0.97
C PHE A 427 15.96 -7.11 1.74
N ALA A 428 15.55 -7.19 3.01
CA ALA A 428 15.75 -8.36 3.84
C ALA A 428 15.09 -9.60 3.22
N ASN A 429 13.84 -9.46 2.76
CA ASN A 429 13.14 -10.53 2.05
C ASN A 429 13.84 -10.91 0.75
N SER A 430 14.16 -9.94 -0.11
CA SER A 430 14.80 -10.20 -1.41
C SER A 430 16.16 -10.88 -1.26
N VAL A 431 17.02 -10.39 -0.35
CA VAL A 431 18.32 -11.00 -0.07
C VAL A 431 18.15 -12.41 0.48
N GLY A 432 17.23 -12.60 1.42
CA GLY A 432 16.95 -13.90 2.01
C GLY A 432 16.43 -14.92 0.99
N TYR A 433 15.47 -14.52 0.16
CA TYR A 433 14.91 -15.36 -0.91
C TYR A 433 16.00 -15.77 -1.93
N ILE A 434 16.76 -14.81 -2.46
CA ILE A 434 17.82 -15.09 -3.43
C ILE A 434 18.92 -15.96 -2.82
N SER A 435 19.25 -15.75 -1.53
CA SER A 435 20.18 -16.61 -0.81
C SER A 435 19.66 -18.06 -0.73
N ALA A 436 18.35 -18.24 -0.49
CA ALA A 436 17.71 -19.55 -0.48
C ALA A 436 17.77 -20.21 -1.87
N GLU A 437 17.45 -19.44 -2.94
CA GLU A 437 17.56 -19.91 -4.32
C GLU A 437 18.98 -20.40 -4.68
N LEU A 438 19.98 -19.63 -4.28
CA LEU A 438 21.39 -19.94 -4.53
C LEU A 438 22.00 -20.94 -3.52
N ASN A 439 21.24 -21.36 -2.53
CA ASN A 439 21.68 -22.24 -1.43
C ASN A 439 22.89 -21.67 -0.66
N ILE A 440 22.83 -20.37 -0.30
CA ILE A 440 23.90 -19.64 0.36
C ILE A 440 23.41 -19.19 1.73
N ASP A 441 24.19 -19.48 2.78
CA ASP A 441 23.96 -19.01 4.16
C ASP A 441 22.47 -19.03 4.58
N LEU A 442 21.86 -20.21 4.45
CA LEU A 442 20.43 -20.39 4.73
C LEU A 442 20.01 -19.96 6.14
N PRO A 443 20.85 -20.07 7.20
CA PRO A 443 20.52 -19.53 8.51
C PRO A 443 20.36 -18.01 8.51
N GLU A 444 21.24 -17.27 7.85
CA GLU A 444 21.15 -15.81 7.73
C GLU A 444 20.00 -15.40 6.80
N ALA A 445 19.79 -16.15 5.72
CA ALA A 445 18.64 -15.95 4.82
C ALA A 445 17.32 -16.03 5.60
N GLU A 446 17.14 -17.07 6.44
CA GLU A 446 15.93 -17.19 7.27
C GLU A 446 15.82 -16.07 8.29
N ARG A 447 16.94 -15.63 8.91
CA ARG A 447 16.93 -14.48 9.84
C ARG A 447 16.40 -13.22 9.17
N LEU A 448 16.89 -12.90 7.97
CA LEU A 448 16.49 -11.72 7.22
C LEU A 448 15.00 -11.77 6.81
N ILE A 449 14.54 -12.92 6.31
CA ILE A 449 13.12 -13.07 5.94
C ILE A 449 12.23 -12.95 7.18
N ARG A 450 12.64 -13.49 8.34
CA ARG A 450 11.88 -13.34 9.57
C ARG A 450 11.74 -11.87 10.03
N LEU A 451 12.74 -11.01 9.75
CA LEU A 451 12.59 -9.57 9.99
C LEU A 451 11.47 -8.96 9.12
N ALA A 452 11.40 -9.34 7.85
CA ALA A 452 10.33 -8.89 6.97
C ALA A 452 8.95 -9.38 7.43
N VAL A 453 8.81 -10.66 7.77
CA VAL A 453 7.57 -11.24 8.32
C VAL A 453 7.17 -10.59 9.66
N ALA A 454 8.14 -10.17 10.49
CA ALA A 454 7.83 -9.48 11.75
C ALA A 454 7.26 -8.08 11.54
N VAL A 455 7.51 -7.44 10.40
CA VAL A 455 6.93 -6.14 10.04
C VAL A 455 5.54 -6.31 9.42
N ASP A 456 5.37 -7.31 8.55
CA ASP A 456 4.09 -7.65 7.95
C ASP A 456 3.90 -9.16 7.94
N SER A 457 3.20 -9.65 8.97
CA SER A 457 3.00 -11.07 9.23
C SER A 457 1.99 -11.75 8.30
N ARG A 458 1.33 -10.97 7.43
CA ARG A 458 0.33 -11.46 6.47
C ARG A 458 0.73 -11.24 5.01
N ASN A 459 1.89 -10.72 4.76
CA ASN A 459 2.42 -10.57 3.42
C ASN A 459 2.71 -11.94 2.80
N SER A 460 1.96 -12.29 1.75
CA SER A 460 2.06 -13.60 1.09
C SER A 460 3.46 -13.88 0.55
N ALA A 461 4.14 -12.87 -0.04
CA ALA A 461 5.48 -13.02 -0.58
C ALA A 461 6.55 -13.22 0.53
N PHE A 462 6.39 -12.56 1.70
CA PHE A 462 7.30 -12.77 2.84
C PHE A 462 7.13 -14.16 3.45
N LEU A 463 5.87 -14.62 3.57
CA LEU A 463 5.55 -15.94 4.08
C LEU A 463 5.99 -17.05 3.12
N ASP A 464 5.86 -16.86 1.82
CA ASP A 464 6.37 -17.74 0.80
C ASP A 464 7.89 -17.86 0.87
N SER A 465 8.60 -16.74 0.91
CA SER A 465 10.06 -16.72 1.07
C SER A 465 10.50 -17.44 2.34
N LEU A 466 9.75 -17.28 3.45
CA LEU A 466 10.03 -18.01 4.71
C LEU A 466 9.80 -19.51 4.52
N ALA A 467 8.72 -19.91 3.89
CA ALA A 467 8.46 -21.32 3.60
C ALA A 467 9.55 -21.91 2.70
N TRP A 468 9.97 -21.17 1.68
CA TRP A 468 11.00 -21.60 0.73
C TRP A 468 12.36 -21.81 1.40
N VAL A 469 12.84 -20.86 2.22
CA VAL A 469 14.11 -21.02 2.93
C VAL A 469 14.05 -22.19 3.92
N GLN A 470 12.92 -22.41 4.59
CA GLN A 470 12.73 -23.55 5.49
C GLN A 470 12.72 -24.86 4.73
N PHE A 471 12.09 -24.94 3.57
CA PHE A 471 12.15 -26.08 2.66
C PHE A 471 13.62 -26.38 2.28
N ARG A 472 14.37 -25.36 1.83
CA ARG A 472 15.80 -25.52 1.47
C ARG A 472 16.67 -25.96 2.63
N ARG A 473 16.27 -25.67 3.88
CA ARG A 473 16.91 -26.17 5.12
C ARG A 473 16.44 -27.57 5.54
N GLY A 474 15.49 -28.18 4.85
CA GLY A 474 14.88 -29.46 5.20
C GLY A 474 13.83 -29.39 6.32
N ASN A 475 13.41 -28.20 6.74
CA ASN A 475 12.40 -27.99 7.78
C ASN A 475 10.98 -28.09 7.18
N LEU A 476 10.63 -29.25 6.61
CA LEU A 476 9.42 -29.43 5.80
C LEU A 476 8.11 -29.11 6.54
N LYS A 477 8.05 -29.36 7.85
CA LYS A 477 6.85 -29.11 8.65
C LYS A 477 6.57 -27.60 8.76
N GLU A 478 7.59 -26.79 9.05
CA GLU A 478 7.44 -25.33 9.14
C GLU A 478 7.23 -24.71 7.75
N ALA A 479 7.92 -25.24 6.73
CA ALA A 479 7.71 -24.84 5.34
C ALA A 479 6.24 -25.02 4.93
N ARG A 480 5.63 -26.17 5.22
CA ARG A 480 4.21 -26.43 4.94
C ARG A 480 3.28 -25.42 5.60
N LYS A 481 3.48 -25.20 6.91
CA LYS A 481 2.67 -24.25 7.66
C LYS A 481 2.72 -22.83 7.06
N ASN A 482 3.92 -22.35 6.71
CA ASN A 482 4.10 -21.00 6.19
C ASN A 482 3.62 -20.86 4.74
N ILE A 483 3.75 -21.89 3.90
CA ILE A 483 3.23 -21.83 2.52
C ILE A 483 1.69 -21.87 2.49
N GLU A 484 1.05 -22.63 3.38
CA GLU A 484 -0.41 -22.62 3.53
C GLU A 484 -0.92 -21.27 4.02
N LEU A 485 -0.19 -20.65 4.94
CA LEU A 485 -0.49 -19.30 5.39
C LEU A 485 -0.29 -18.28 4.26
N ALA A 486 0.79 -18.38 3.48
CA ALA A 486 1.02 -17.54 2.30
C ALA A 486 -0.16 -17.63 1.31
N LEU A 487 -0.59 -18.84 0.96
CA LEU A 487 -1.73 -19.08 0.09
C LEU A 487 -3.05 -18.49 0.65
N SER A 488 -3.24 -18.52 1.97
CA SER A 488 -4.42 -17.94 2.61
C SER A 488 -4.40 -16.40 2.66
N CYS A 489 -3.22 -15.79 2.51
CA CYS A 489 -3.00 -14.35 2.54
C CYS A 489 -2.86 -13.74 1.13
N LEU A 490 -2.98 -14.54 0.07
CA LEU A 490 -2.92 -14.03 -1.29
C LEU A 490 -4.01 -12.98 -1.55
N GLU A 491 -3.59 -11.78 -1.90
CA GLU A 491 -4.46 -10.67 -2.29
C GLU A 491 -4.57 -10.57 -3.82
N SER A 492 -3.50 -10.94 -4.52
CA SER A 492 -3.43 -10.95 -5.98
C SER A 492 -3.00 -12.33 -6.50
N PRO A 493 -3.59 -12.82 -7.59
CA PRO A 493 -3.15 -14.05 -8.25
C PRO A 493 -1.86 -13.85 -9.07
N GLU A 494 -1.38 -12.63 -9.27
CA GLU A 494 -0.11 -12.36 -9.96
C GLU A 494 1.06 -13.06 -9.27
N ASP A 495 1.02 -13.17 -7.94
CA ASP A 495 2.02 -13.86 -7.13
C ASP A 495 1.66 -15.36 -6.89
N ALA A 496 0.48 -15.79 -7.31
CA ALA A 496 -0.05 -17.10 -6.96
C ALA A 496 0.72 -18.25 -7.64
N GLY A 497 1.23 -18.04 -8.83
CA GLY A 497 1.94 -19.05 -9.61
C GLY A 497 3.19 -19.56 -8.90
N THR A 498 4.06 -18.65 -8.48
CA THR A 498 5.31 -18.96 -7.76
C THR A 498 5.01 -19.59 -6.40
N ILE A 499 4.07 -19.06 -5.63
CA ILE A 499 3.69 -19.61 -4.32
C ILE A 499 3.10 -21.01 -4.46
N LEU A 500 2.26 -21.25 -5.48
CA LEU A 500 1.74 -22.59 -5.78
C LEU A 500 2.84 -23.56 -6.23
N PHE A 501 3.82 -23.10 -7.00
CA PHE A 501 4.97 -23.91 -7.36
C PHE A 501 5.77 -24.34 -6.13
N HIS A 502 6.08 -23.42 -5.23
CA HIS A 502 6.76 -23.72 -3.97
C HIS A 502 5.94 -24.68 -3.10
N ALA A 503 4.61 -24.51 -3.05
CA ALA A 503 3.71 -25.43 -2.35
C ALA A 503 3.78 -26.83 -2.93
N GLY A 504 3.85 -26.96 -4.26
CA GLY A 504 4.04 -28.23 -4.96
C GLY A 504 5.36 -28.91 -4.61
N GLU A 505 6.47 -28.19 -4.62
CA GLU A 505 7.79 -28.70 -4.25
C GLU A 505 7.82 -29.18 -2.78
N ILE A 506 7.20 -28.40 -1.87
CA ILE A 506 7.12 -28.76 -0.45
C ILE A 506 6.26 -30.03 -0.27
N ALA A 507 5.10 -30.12 -0.94
CA ALA A 507 4.22 -31.28 -0.86
C ALA A 507 4.91 -32.54 -1.43
N LEU A 508 5.63 -32.39 -2.54
CA LEU A 508 6.40 -33.49 -3.13
C LEU A 508 7.48 -34.02 -2.19
N ALA A 509 8.22 -33.11 -1.53
CA ALA A 509 9.22 -33.49 -0.54
C ALA A 509 8.63 -34.15 0.71
N GLN A 510 7.36 -33.94 1.00
CA GLN A 510 6.63 -34.60 2.08
C GLN A 510 6.04 -35.97 1.67
N GLY A 511 6.21 -36.38 0.41
CA GLY A 511 5.67 -37.61 -0.12
C GLY A 511 4.19 -37.53 -0.49
N GLU A 512 3.69 -36.35 -0.85
CA GLU A 512 2.30 -36.08 -1.24
C GLU A 512 2.20 -35.78 -2.77
N PRO A 513 2.50 -36.72 -3.67
CA PRO A 513 2.60 -36.43 -5.10
C PRO A 513 1.27 -36.00 -5.73
N ALA A 514 0.13 -36.44 -5.20
CA ALA A 514 -1.18 -36.04 -5.71
C ALA A 514 -1.46 -34.55 -5.38
N ALA A 515 -1.12 -34.12 -4.17
CA ALA A 515 -1.25 -32.71 -3.77
C ALA A 515 -0.26 -31.83 -4.55
N ALA A 516 0.98 -32.32 -4.75
CA ALA A 516 1.98 -31.61 -5.55
C ALA A 516 1.51 -31.38 -6.99
N LEU A 517 0.92 -32.42 -7.62
CA LEU A 517 0.38 -32.32 -8.97
C LEU A 517 -0.76 -31.30 -9.08
N ASP A 518 -1.64 -31.25 -8.09
CA ASP A 518 -2.69 -30.22 -8.04
C ASP A 518 -2.09 -28.80 -7.96
N TYR A 519 -1.13 -28.60 -7.08
CA TYR A 519 -0.45 -27.31 -6.94
C TYR A 519 0.26 -26.89 -8.23
N PHE A 520 1.01 -27.78 -8.89
CA PHE A 520 1.70 -27.47 -10.15
C PHE A 520 0.73 -27.16 -11.30
N ARG A 521 -0.39 -27.89 -11.41
CA ARG A 521 -1.43 -27.57 -12.41
C ARG A 521 -2.06 -26.20 -12.17
N ARG A 522 -2.30 -25.86 -10.92
CA ARG A 522 -2.82 -24.53 -10.54
C ARG A 522 -1.79 -23.43 -10.79
N ALA A 523 -0.50 -23.69 -10.51
CA ALA A 523 0.57 -22.76 -10.83
C ALA A 523 0.64 -22.49 -12.34
N LEU A 524 0.58 -23.53 -13.17
CA LEU A 524 0.58 -23.37 -14.63
C LEU A 524 -0.67 -22.64 -15.17
N ALA A 525 -1.77 -22.65 -14.42
CA ALA A 525 -2.98 -21.91 -14.74
C ALA A 525 -2.96 -20.44 -14.28
N SER A 526 -1.82 -19.95 -13.76
CA SER A 526 -1.61 -18.56 -13.31
C SER A 526 -0.63 -17.85 -14.27
N PRO A 527 -1.07 -17.50 -15.49
CA PRO A 527 -0.19 -16.99 -16.55
C PRO A 527 0.33 -15.57 -16.32
N GLU A 528 -0.21 -14.85 -15.36
CA GLU A 528 0.19 -13.49 -15.03
C GLU A 528 1.40 -13.42 -14.09
N ASP A 529 1.79 -14.53 -13.48
CA ASP A 529 3.00 -14.60 -12.67
C ASP A 529 4.23 -14.63 -13.58
N ILE A 530 4.86 -13.46 -13.73
CA ILE A 530 6.03 -13.27 -14.60
C ILE A 530 7.33 -13.86 -14.01
N GLU A 531 7.32 -14.22 -12.72
CA GLU A 531 8.47 -14.83 -12.03
C GLU A 531 8.46 -16.35 -12.22
N LEU A 532 7.30 -16.93 -12.44
CA LEU A 532 7.13 -18.37 -12.67
C LEU A 532 7.72 -18.79 -14.02
N ASP A 533 8.54 -19.84 -14.02
CA ASP A 533 8.97 -20.52 -15.24
C ASP A 533 7.95 -21.62 -15.63
N PRO A 534 7.10 -21.41 -16.65
CA PRO A 534 6.11 -22.39 -17.05
C PRO A 534 6.71 -23.70 -17.54
N GLU A 535 7.94 -23.70 -18.09
CA GLU A 535 8.60 -24.91 -18.56
C GLU A 535 9.07 -25.79 -17.39
N ALA A 536 9.60 -25.14 -16.33
CA ALA A 536 9.93 -25.85 -15.09
C ALA A 536 8.70 -26.51 -14.46
N VAL A 537 7.55 -25.81 -14.44
CA VAL A 537 6.29 -26.37 -13.92
C VAL A 537 5.82 -27.55 -14.75
N ARG A 538 5.84 -27.45 -16.10
CA ARG A 538 5.46 -28.54 -16.99
C ARG A 538 6.36 -29.78 -16.78
N ALA A 539 7.66 -29.57 -16.66
CA ALA A 539 8.60 -30.65 -16.39
C ALA A 539 8.26 -31.43 -15.11
N ARG A 540 7.85 -30.71 -14.04
CA ARG A 540 7.40 -31.35 -12.79
C ARG A 540 6.10 -32.15 -12.94
N ILE A 541 5.14 -31.62 -13.70
CA ILE A 541 3.89 -32.30 -14.00
C ILE A 541 4.20 -33.60 -14.76
N ASP A 542 4.99 -33.51 -15.84
CA ASP A 542 5.34 -34.65 -16.67
C ASP A 542 6.11 -35.76 -15.90
N GLU A 543 7.00 -35.35 -14.98
CA GLU A 543 7.74 -36.27 -14.10
C GLU A 543 6.78 -37.05 -13.19
N LEU A 544 5.82 -36.36 -12.56
CA LEU A 544 4.87 -37.00 -11.65
C LEU A 544 3.87 -37.89 -12.37
N GLU A 545 3.38 -37.50 -13.55
CA GLU A 545 2.45 -38.28 -14.33
C GLU A 545 3.09 -39.59 -14.86
N LYS A 546 4.38 -39.55 -15.22
CA LYS A 546 5.14 -40.74 -15.59
C LYS A 546 5.37 -41.72 -14.44
N THR A 547 5.49 -41.19 -13.22
CA THR A 547 5.74 -42.02 -12.03
C THR A 547 4.46 -42.67 -11.50
N GLN A 548 3.28 -42.20 -11.92
CA GLN A 548 1.97 -42.74 -11.55
C GLN A 548 1.44 -43.77 -12.55
N GLN A 549 2.07 -43.94 -13.73
CA GLN A 549 1.83 -44.97 -14.71
C GLN A 549 2.72 -46.21 -14.44
#